data_45b8086ecae8c83c7ed20a7a43c6463b
#
_entry.id   45b8086ecae8c83c7ed20a7a43c6463b
#
_cell.length_a   1.000
_cell.length_b   1.000
_cell.length_c   1.000
_cell.angle_alpha   90.00
_cell.angle_beta   90.00
_cell.angle_gamma   90.00
#
_symmetry.space_group_name_H-M   'P 1'
#
loop_
_entity.id
_entity.type
_entity.pdbx_description
1 polymer ?
#
loop_
_entity_poly.entity_id
_entity_poly.type
_entity_poly.pdbx_seq_one_letter_code
_entity_poly.pdbx_strand_id
1 'polypeptide(L)'
;QAGDGSNTAFGNITFVDSAAVRLHSSAASAGDLYINASTDLAVGGNLNITATTGNITQGAAVTVTGTSSFTTLATDADITLSSANALGGAVTLTTAGSGGNATLNNGTTALDIAASTVRGNLTLTSGNASGITDSGLVTVGGNFSATTNANNGDINMGTLAVTGTI
;
A
#
# COMPACT_ATOMS: atom_id res chain seq x y z
N GLN A 1 -13.50 -8.50 -16.70
CA GLN A 1 -12.11 -8.98 -16.65
C GLN A 1 -11.22 -7.89 -17.26
N ALA A 2 -10.30 -7.32 -16.49
CA ALA A 2 -9.37 -6.34 -17.00
C ALA A 2 -8.03 -7.05 -17.27
N GLY A 3 -7.72 -7.26 -18.56
CA GLY A 3 -6.51 -7.91 -19.04
C GLY A 3 -6.80 -9.04 -20.03
N ASP A 4 -5.90 -9.22 -20.97
CA ASP A 4 -6.01 -10.18 -22.07
C ASP A 4 -5.28 -11.49 -21.80
N GLY A 5 -4.83 -11.72 -20.57
CA GLY A 5 -4.01 -12.89 -20.22
C GLY A 5 -2.53 -12.76 -20.55
N SER A 6 -2.10 -11.65 -21.15
CA SER A 6 -0.69 -11.31 -21.29
C SER A 6 -0.22 -10.48 -20.08
N ASN A 7 1.03 -10.58 -19.70
CA ASN A 7 1.63 -9.81 -18.59
C ASN A 7 1.92 -8.36 -19.04
N THR A 8 0.89 -7.66 -19.52
CA THR A 8 0.98 -6.27 -19.98
C THR A 8 0.63 -5.31 -18.86
N ALA A 9 1.36 -4.21 -18.77
CA ALA A 9 1.04 -3.13 -17.84
C ALA A 9 -0.32 -2.52 -18.20
N PHE A 10 -1.19 -2.35 -17.22
CA PHE A 10 -2.46 -1.66 -17.37
C PHE A 10 -2.26 -0.14 -17.26
N GLY A 11 -3.18 0.63 -17.86
CA GLY A 11 -3.32 2.05 -17.56
C GLY A 11 -3.78 2.28 -16.11
N ASN A 12 -4.69 3.22 -15.88
CA ASN A 12 -5.26 3.42 -14.54
C ASN A 12 -6.20 2.28 -14.16
N ILE A 13 -6.07 1.77 -12.95
CA ILE A 13 -6.94 0.75 -12.39
C ILE A 13 -7.61 1.31 -11.13
N THR A 14 -8.93 1.25 -11.08
CA THR A 14 -9.72 1.65 -9.91
C THR A 14 -10.62 0.49 -9.51
N PHE A 15 -10.54 0.09 -8.25
CA PHE A 15 -11.41 -0.91 -7.66
C PHE A 15 -12.11 -0.35 -6.44
N VAL A 16 -13.45 -0.49 -6.39
CA VAL A 16 -14.27 -0.26 -5.21
C VAL A 16 -15.12 -1.50 -5.02
N ASP A 17 -14.97 -2.16 -3.88
CA ASP A 17 -15.71 -3.39 -3.61
C ASP A 17 -16.41 -3.39 -2.25
N SER A 18 -17.60 -4.02 -2.21
CA SER A 18 -18.41 -4.23 -1.01
C SER A 18 -18.24 -5.62 -0.40
N ALA A 19 -17.48 -6.48 -1.07
CA ALA A 19 -17.17 -7.83 -0.61
C ALA A 19 -15.76 -8.21 -0.91
N ALA A 20 -15.13 -9.17 -1.17
CA ALA A 20 -13.73 -9.37 -1.51
C ALA A 20 -13.47 -9.19 -3.01
N VAL A 21 -12.67 -8.21 -3.41
CA VAL A 21 -12.14 -8.13 -4.78
C VAL A 21 -10.82 -8.90 -4.86
N ARG A 22 -10.75 -9.76 -5.84
CA ARG A 22 -9.54 -10.51 -6.16
C ARG A 22 -8.97 -10.08 -7.50
N LEU A 23 -7.73 -9.75 -7.51
CA LEU A 23 -6.94 -9.64 -8.72
C LEU A 23 -6.31 -10.99 -9.10
N HIS A 24 -6.92 -12.11 -8.72
CA HIS A 24 -6.43 -13.45 -9.04
C HIS A 24 -7.52 -14.51 -9.19
N SER A 25 -7.15 -15.63 -9.88
CA SER A 25 -8.00 -16.70 -10.39
C SER A 25 -8.37 -17.81 -9.39
N SER A 26 -8.05 -17.76 -8.09
CA SER A 26 -8.38 -18.87 -7.18
C SER A 26 -8.95 -18.46 -5.82
N ALA A 27 -10.02 -19.14 -5.48
CA ALA A 27 -10.81 -19.28 -4.24
C ALA A 27 -10.84 -18.17 -3.17
N ALA A 28 -12.04 -17.72 -2.81
CA ALA A 28 -12.38 -16.62 -1.93
C ALA A 28 -12.18 -16.90 -0.43
N SER A 29 -11.61 -15.95 0.31
CA SER A 29 -12.00 -15.69 1.67
C SER A 29 -12.91 -14.46 1.70
N ALA A 30 -14.02 -14.54 2.43
CA ALA A 30 -14.97 -13.45 2.51
C ALA A 30 -14.39 -12.27 3.31
N GLY A 31 -14.48 -11.08 2.78
CA GLY A 31 -14.19 -9.85 3.50
C GLY A 31 -12.88 -9.15 3.17
N ASP A 32 -11.85 -9.85 2.71
CA ASP A 32 -10.56 -9.24 2.40
C ASP A 32 -10.39 -8.95 0.91
N LEU A 33 -9.75 -7.84 0.58
CA LEU A 33 -9.24 -7.57 -0.75
C LEU A 33 -7.83 -8.15 -0.86
N TYR A 34 -7.69 -9.17 -1.67
CA TYR A 34 -6.44 -9.89 -1.85
C TYR A 34 -5.82 -9.59 -3.22
N ILE A 35 -4.72 -8.86 -3.23
CA ILE A 35 -3.94 -8.63 -4.44
C ILE A 35 -3.02 -9.83 -4.61
N ASN A 36 -3.51 -10.87 -5.28
CA ASN A 36 -2.73 -12.06 -5.57
C ASN A 36 -2.59 -12.25 -7.07
N ALA A 37 -1.36 -12.16 -7.52
CA ALA A 37 -0.97 -12.70 -8.80
C ALA A 37 -0.06 -13.91 -8.54
N SER A 38 -0.18 -14.97 -9.32
CA SER A 38 0.87 -16.01 -9.36
C SER A 38 2.16 -15.46 -9.99
N THR A 39 2.08 -14.27 -10.54
CA THR A 39 3.15 -13.41 -11.07
C THR A 39 2.88 -11.99 -10.62
N ASP A 40 3.90 -11.14 -10.53
CA ASP A 40 3.80 -9.76 -10.11
C ASP A 40 2.73 -8.98 -10.91
N LEU A 41 1.91 -8.19 -10.20
CA LEU A 41 0.97 -7.27 -10.83
C LEU A 41 1.72 -6.03 -11.30
N ALA A 42 1.65 -5.72 -12.61
CA ALA A 42 2.24 -4.51 -13.18
C ALA A 42 1.15 -3.54 -13.66
N VAL A 43 1.22 -2.29 -13.19
CA VAL A 43 0.31 -1.19 -13.52
C VAL A 43 1.11 -0.04 -14.12
N GLY A 44 0.88 0.28 -15.39
CA GLY A 44 1.58 1.35 -16.11
C GLY A 44 1.11 2.77 -15.77
N GLY A 45 -0.04 2.92 -15.11
CA GLY A 45 -0.61 4.18 -14.66
C GLY A 45 -0.75 4.23 -13.14
N ASN A 46 -1.85 4.80 -12.66
CA ASN A 46 -2.17 4.87 -11.24
C ASN A 46 -2.95 3.63 -10.78
N LEU A 47 -2.77 3.23 -9.53
CA LEU A 47 -3.51 2.16 -8.89
C LEU A 47 -4.32 2.70 -7.72
N ASN A 48 -5.66 2.53 -7.75
CA ASN A 48 -6.53 2.85 -6.63
C ASN A 48 -7.27 1.60 -6.18
N ILE A 49 -7.16 1.28 -4.90
CA ILE A 49 -7.80 0.11 -4.30
C ILE A 49 -8.57 0.54 -3.06
N THR A 50 -9.86 0.17 -2.99
CA THR A 50 -10.70 0.43 -1.82
C THR A 50 -11.40 -0.87 -1.40
N ALA A 51 -11.10 -1.33 -0.19
CA ALA A 51 -11.84 -2.41 0.46
C ALA A 51 -12.92 -1.82 1.35
N THR A 52 -14.19 -2.13 1.07
CA THR A 52 -15.33 -1.63 1.85
C THR A 52 -15.63 -2.48 3.08
N THR A 53 -15.23 -3.77 3.06
CA THR A 53 -15.51 -4.75 4.14
C THR A 53 -14.31 -5.60 4.46
N GLY A 54 -13.30 -5.29 5.11
CA GLY A 54 -12.16 -6.16 5.46
C GLY A 54 -10.82 -5.56 5.06
N ASN A 55 -9.80 -6.37 5.09
CA ASN A 55 -8.41 -5.97 4.92
C ASN A 55 -8.02 -5.88 3.43
N ILE A 56 -6.95 -5.13 3.15
CA ILE A 56 -6.21 -5.22 1.90
C ILE A 56 -4.96 -6.06 2.16
N THR A 57 -4.80 -7.15 1.42
CA THR A 57 -3.64 -8.05 1.51
C THR A 57 -3.10 -8.36 0.12
N GLN A 58 -1.86 -8.83 0.03
CA GLN A 58 -1.24 -9.25 -1.22
C GLN A 58 -0.53 -10.60 -1.10
N GLY A 59 -0.45 -11.35 -2.20
CA GLY A 59 0.30 -12.62 -2.30
C GLY A 59 1.59 -12.50 -3.09
N ALA A 60 1.72 -11.49 -3.97
CA ALA A 60 2.92 -11.25 -4.77
C ALA A 60 3.20 -9.73 -4.84
N ALA A 61 4.37 -9.36 -5.35
CA ALA A 61 4.76 -7.97 -5.48
C ALA A 61 3.86 -7.21 -6.47
N VAL A 62 3.67 -5.92 -6.20
CA VAL A 62 2.92 -4.99 -7.05
C VAL A 62 3.89 -3.93 -7.59
N THR A 63 3.91 -3.77 -8.91
CA THR A 63 4.67 -2.72 -9.59
C THR A 63 3.70 -1.67 -10.14
N VAL A 64 3.88 -0.41 -9.75
CA VAL A 64 3.07 0.72 -10.24
C VAL A 64 3.98 1.84 -10.68
N THR A 65 3.82 2.31 -11.92
CA THR A 65 4.61 3.44 -12.43
C THR A 65 4.10 4.78 -11.91
N GLY A 66 2.78 4.93 -11.81
CA GLY A 66 2.11 6.13 -11.31
C GLY A 66 1.91 6.12 -9.80
N THR A 67 0.94 6.89 -9.34
CA THR A 67 0.56 6.95 -7.92
C THR A 67 -0.23 5.72 -7.49
N SER A 68 -0.19 5.42 -6.19
CA SER A 68 -0.93 4.31 -5.59
C SER A 68 -1.78 4.79 -4.43
N SER A 69 -3.01 4.28 -4.31
CA SER A 69 -3.88 4.57 -3.18
C SER A 69 -4.53 3.28 -2.67
N PHE A 70 -4.42 3.05 -1.37
CA PHE A 70 -5.00 1.90 -0.70
C PHE A 70 -5.87 2.39 0.47
N THR A 71 -7.16 2.04 0.43
CA THR A 71 -8.14 2.52 1.42
C THR A 71 -8.95 1.34 1.97
N THR A 72 -9.02 1.22 3.28
CA THR A 72 -9.99 0.34 3.95
C THR A 72 -11.08 1.18 4.61
N LEU A 73 -12.35 0.82 4.41
CA LEU A 73 -13.51 1.51 4.98
C LEU A 73 -14.11 0.75 6.18
N ALA A 74 -13.83 -0.54 6.31
CA ALA A 74 -14.25 -1.31 7.48
C ALA A 74 -13.48 -0.86 8.73
N THR A 75 -14.17 -0.83 9.86
CA THR A 75 -13.59 -0.50 11.15
C THR A 75 -12.41 -1.42 11.48
N ASP A 76 -11.27 -0.82 11.81
CA ASP A 76 -10.03 -1.50 12.22
C ASP A 76 -9.45 -2.49 11.19
N ALA A 77 -9.86 -2.38 9.91
CA ALA A 77 -9.30 -3.18 8.84
C ALA A 77 -7.88 -2.71 8.46
N ASP A 78 -7.01 -3.67 8.20
CA ASP A 78 -5.59 -3.46 7.94
C ASP A 78 -5.26 -3.38 6.44
N ILE A 79 -4.15 -2.71 6.13
CA ILE A 79 -3.48 -2.73 4.83
C ILE A 79 -2.15 -3.46 5.01
N THR A 80 -1.98 -4.62 4.36
CA THR A 80 -0.76 -5.43 4.46
C THR A 80 -0.14 -5.66 3.08
N LEU A 81 0.85 -4.85 2.75
CA LEU A 81 1.61 -4.87 1.49
C LEU A 81 3.08 -5.21 1.78
N SER A 82 3.33 -6.43 2.30
CA SER A 82 4.63 -6.86 2.83
C SER A 82 5.58 -7.47 1.78
N SER A 83 5.10 -7.78 0.57
CA SER A 83 5.98 -8.19 -0.53
C SER A 83 6.87 -7.03 -1.00
N ALA A 84 7.99 -7.33 -1.66
CA ALA A 84 8.92 -6.33 -2.18
C ALA A 84 8.31 -5.58 -3.38
N ASN A 85 7.43 -4.63 -3.12
CA ASN A 85 6.74 -3.85 -4.14
C ASN A 85 7.67 -2.89 -4.88
N ALA A 86 7.19 -2.33 -5.99
CA ALA A 86 7.84 -1.27 -6.75
C ALA A 86 6.80 -0.18 -7.09
N LEU A 87 6.41 0.59 -6.09
CA LEU A 87 5.49 1.72 -6.23
C LEU A 87 6.31 2.97 -6.55
N GLY A 88 6.32 3.36 -7.84
CA GLY A 88 7.22 4.41 -8.36
C GLY A 88 6.74 5.82 -8.08
N GLY A 89 5.43 6.04 -7.91
CA GLY A 89 4.84 7.32 -7.56
C GLY A 89 4.44 7.41 -6.08
N ALA A 90 3.90 8.55 -5.69
CA ALA A 90 3.44 8.79 -4.33
C ALA A 90 2.35 7.80 -3.89
N VAL A 91 2.42 7.34 -2.65
CA VAL A 91 1.52 6.33 -2.07
C VAL A 91 0.63 6.94 -1.00
N THR A 92 -0.68 6.74 -1.13
CA THR A 92 -1.67 7.11 -0.11
C THR A 92 -2.15 5.85 0.63
N LEU A 93 -2.14 5.91 1.96
CA LEU A 93 -2.63 4.85 2.85
C LEU A 93 -3.73 5.42 3.75
N THR A 94 -4.93 4.84 3.69
CA THR A 94 -6.06 5.28 4.52
C THR A 94 -6.73 4.09 5.18
N THR A 95 -6.78 4.10 6.52
CA THR A 95 -7.53 3.10 7.29
C THR A 95 -8.63 3.74 8.11
N ALA A 96 -9.69 2.98 8.42
CA ALA A 96 -10.83 3.43 9.20
C ALA A 96 -10.81 2.87 10.63
N GLY A 97 -11.69 3.39 11.50
CA GLY A 97 -11.79 2.95 12.89
C GLY A 97 -10.77 3.62 13.80
N SER A 98 -10.28 2.91 14.80
CA SER A 98 -9.27 3.36 15.76
C SER A 98 -8.00 2.51 15.78
N GLY A 99 -7.99 1.33 15.10
CA GLY A 99 -6.94 0.33 15.16
C GLY A 99 -6.40 -0.16 13.82
N GLY A 100 -6.97 0.28 12.68
CA GLY A 100 -6.54 -0.16 11.35
C GLY A 100 -5.07 0.17 11.09
N ASN A 101 -4.23 -0.86 10.95
CA ASN A 101 -2.79 -0.73 10.74
C ASN A 101 -2.45 -0.68 9.24
N ALA A 102 -1.28 -0.15 8.91
CA ALA A 102 -0.74 -0.25 7.55
C ALA A 102 0.72 -0.72 7.58
N THR A 103 1.03 -1.69 6.75
CA THR A 103 2.40 -2.19 6.52
C THR A 103 2.69 -2.12 5.02
N LEU A 104 3.78 -1.46 4.65
CA LEU A 104 4.22 -1.34 3.27
C LEU A 104 5.73 -1.58 3.16
N ASN A 105 6.10 -2.54 2.31
CA ASN A 105 7.47 -2.76 1.85
C ASN A 105 7.57 -2.39 0.37
N ASN A 106 8.37 -1.39 0.03
CA ASN A 106 8.56 -0.91 -1.35
C ASN A 106 9.82 -1.50 -2.03
N GLY A 107 10.31 -2.64 -1.54
CA GLY A 107 11.45 -3.32 -2.13
C GLY A 107 12.66 -2.41 -2.25
N THR A 108 13.23 -2.31 -3.46
CA THR A 108 14.37 -1.44 -3.78
C THR A 108 13.96 -0.12 -4.44
N THR A 109 12.68 0.23 -4.41
CA THR A 109 12.15 1.47 -4.97
C THR A 109 12.04 2.54 -3.87
N ALA A 110 12.40 3.79 -4.17
CA ALA A 110 12.19 4.92 -3.26
C ALA A 110 10.72 5.01 -2.85
N LEU A 111 10.44 5.39 -1.61
CA LEU A 111 9.08 5.46 -1.09
C LEU A 111 8.72 6.89 -0.73
N ASP A 112 7.76 7.45 -1.45
CA ASP A 112 7.12 8.71 -1.11
C ASP A 112 5.70 8.46 -0.58
N ILE A 113 5.41 8.90 0.64
CA ILE A 113 4.08 8.82 1.24
C ILE A 113 3.36 10.14 1.04
N ALA A 114 2.31 10.13 0.22
CA ALA A 114 1.38 11.25 0.07
C ALA A 114 0.50 11.42 1.33
N ALA A 115 -0.35 12.43 1.33
CA ALA A 115 -1.29 12.66 2.43
C ALA A 115 -2.03 11.38 2.81
N SER A 116 -1.80 10.89 4.03
CA SER A 116 -2.26 9.58 4.51
C SER A 116 -2.82 9.66 5.92
N THR A 117 -3.77 8.78 6.23
CA THR A 117 -4.32 8.65 7.58
C THR A 117 -4.39 7.17 7.96
N VAL A 118 -3.49 6.73 8.82
CA VAL A 118 -3.45 5.38 9.37
C VAL A 118 -3.90 5.45 10.83
N ARG A 119 -5.01 4.81 11.16
CA ARG A 119 -5.61 4.91 12.49
C ARG A 119 -4.91 4.09 13.56
N GLY A 120 -4.27 2.98 13.17
CA GLY A 120 -3.39 2.16 14.01
C GLY A 120 -1.91 2.47 13.77
N ASN A 121 -1.10 1.42 13.74
CA ASN A 121 0.34 1.53 13.51
C ASN A 121 0.67 1.64 12.01
N LEU A 122 1.71 2.38 11.67
CA LEU A 122 2.27 2.47 10.33
C LEU A 122 3.69 1.91 10.32
N THR A 123 3.93 0.91 9.46
CA THR A 123 5.27 0.33 9.24
C THR A 123 5.66 0.46 7.78
N LEU A 124 6.79 1.12 7.52
CA LEU A 124 7.31 1.37 6.19
C LEU A 124 8.70 0.77 6.01
N THR A 125 8.96 0.18 4.84
CA THR A 125 10.29 -0.32 4.46
C THR A 125 10.63 0.09 3.03
N SER A 126 11.85 0.57 2.80
CA SER A 126 12.41 0.80 1.48
C SER A 126 13.89 0.43 1.45
N GLY A 127 14.32 -0.30 0.43
CA GLY A 127 15.73 -0.64 0.17
C GLY A 127 16.42 0.31 -0.83
N ASN A 128 15.84 1.48 -1.11
CA ASN A 128 16.41 2.45 -2.05
C ASN A 128 17.31 3.47 -1.32
N ALA A 129 18.39 3.91 -1.96
CA ALA A 129 19.28 4.92 -1.43
C ALA A 129 18.61 6.30 -1.26
N SER A 130 17.54 6.60 -2.01
CA SER A 130 16.71 7.80 -1.79
C SER A 130 15.76 7.66 -0.59
N GLY A 131 15.64 6.46 -0.03
CA GLY A 131 14.99 6.22 1.23
C GLY A 131 13.47 6.35 1.25
N ILE A 132 12.96 6.93 2.34
CA ILE A 132 11.54 7.13 2.63
C ILE A 132 11.30 8.63 2.87
N THR A 133 10.36 9.19 2.13
CA THR A 133 9.97 10.60 2.24
C THR A 133 8.44 10.73 2.37
N ASP A 134 7.96 11.93 2.69
CA ASP A 134 6.55 12.29 2.55
C ASP A 134 6.38 13.53 1.68
N SER A 135 5.36 13.52 0.84
CA SER A 135 4.92 14.68 0.03
C SER A 135 3.60 15.28 0.54
N GLY A 136 3.06 14.79 1.65
CA GLY A 136 1.84 15.30 2.28
C GLY A 136 1.72 14.86 3.73
N LEU A 137 0.79 15.46 4.48
CA LEU A 137 0.59 15.15 5.90
C LEU A 137 0.30 13.66 6.12
N VAL A 138 1.16 13.00 6.89
CA VAL A 138 0.98 11.61 7.32
C VAL A 138 0.55 11.60 8.78
N THR A 139 -0.69 11.16 9.02
CA THR A 139 -1.25 11.05 10.39
C THR A 139 -1.29 9.58 10.80
N VAL A 140 -0.70 9.27 11.96
CA VAL A 140 -0.62 7.91 12.53
C VAL A 140 -1.23 7.92 13.93
N GLY A 141 -2.32 7.17 14.13
CA GLY A 141 -3.02 7.08 15.41
C GLY A 141 -2.31 6.17 16.43
N GLY A 142 -1.53 5.21 15.97
CA GLY A 142 -0.68 4.31 16.77
C GLY A 142 0.80 4.68 16.69
N ASN A 143 1.66 3.67 16.62
CA ASN A 143 3.10 3.82 16.50
C ASN A 143 3.53 3.93 15.03
N PHE A 144 4.60 4.67 14.78
CA PHE A 144 5.26 4.75 13.48
C PHE A 144 6.60 4.01 13.50
N SER A 145 6.87 3.24 12.46
CA SER A 145 8.18 2.60 12.25
C SER A 145 8.55 2.71 10.78
N ALA A 146 9.76 3.18 10.49
CA ALA A 146 10.30 3.24 9.15
C ALA A 146 11.71 2.64 9.12
N THR A 147 12.02 1.84 8.09
CA THR A 147 13.29 1.18 7.93
C THR A 147 13.79 1.34 6.50
N THR A 148 15.06 1.76 6.35
CA THR A 148 15.76 1.69 5.08
C THR A 148 16.76 0.54 5.11
N ASN A 149 16.72 -0.33 4.10
CA ASN A 149 17.65 -1.46 3.97
C ASN A 149 18.84 -1.13 3.04
N ALA A 150 18.88 0.08 2.50
CA ALA A 150 19.95 0.55 1.64
C ALA A 150 21.06 1.23 2.44
N ASN A 151 22.32 1.11 1.98
CA ASN A 151 23.38 1.96 2.46
C ASN A 151 23.07 3.42 2.09
N ASN A 152 23.11 4.31 3.08
CA ASN A 152 22.80 5.75 2.96
C ASN A 152 21.33 6.05 2.56
N GLY A 153 20.38 5.16 2.82
CA GLY A 153 18.98 5.47 2.65
C GLY A 153 18.48 6.38 3.77
N ASP A 154 17.97 7.55 3.42
CA ASP A 154 17.45 8.53 4.39
C ASP A 154 15.98 8.26 4.74
N ILE A 155 15.57 8.65 5.93
CA ILE A 155 14.16 8.75 6.33
C ILE A 155 13.89 10.22 6.60
N ASN A 156 13.11 10.85 5.73
CA ASN A 156 12.76 12.26 5.82
C ASN A 156 11.23 12.43 5.75
N MET A 157 10.59 12.45 6.91
CA MET A 157 9.15 12.63 7.08
C MET A 157 8.88 14.02 7.64
N GLY A 158 8.83 15.02 6.73
CA GLY A 158 8.74 16.42 7.10
C GLY A 158 7.38 16.85 7.66
N THR A 159 6.31 16.11 7.35
CA THR A 159 4.92 16.41 7.76
C THR A 159 4.26 15.21 8.44
N LEU A 160 4.95 14.60 9.40
CA LEU A 160 4.49 13.42 10.15
C LEU A 160 3.84 13.82 11.47
N ALA A 161 2.62 13.34 11.74
CA ALA A 161 1.91 13.48 13.01
C ALA A 161 1.62 12.09 13.59
N VAL A 162 2.26 11.72 14.69
CA VAL A 162 2.13 10.43 15.38
C VAL A 162 1.57 10.62 16.77
N THR A 163 0.57 9.81 17.14
CA THR A 163 0.00 9.81 18.51
C THR A 163 0.79 8.90 19.45
N GLY A 164 1.33 7.79 18.93
CA GLY A 164 2.12 6.82 19.69
C GLY A 164 3.63 7.12 19.67
N THR A 165 4.44 6.09 19.52
CA THR A 165 5.92 6.17 19.47
C THR A 165 6.45 6.15 18.04
N ILE A 166 7.67 6.66 17.89
CA ILE A 166 8.47 6.62 16.66
C ILE A 166 9.70 5.74 16.90
#